data_01f146ba56bb74b23367242e618fab00
#
_entry.id   01f146ba56bb74b23367242e618fab00
#
_cell.length_a   1.000
_cell.length_b   1.000
_cell.length_c   1.000
_cell.angle_alpha   90.00
_cell.angle_beta   90.00
_cell.angle_gamma   90.00
#
_symmetry.space_group_name_H-M   'P 1'
#
loop_
_entity.id
_entity.type
_entity.pdbx_description
1 polymer ?
#
loop_
_entity_poly.entity_id
_entity_poly.type
_entity_poly.pdbx_seq_one_letter_code
_entity_poly.pdbx_strand_id
1 'polypeptide(L)'
;MSFLNQNKAAWNQLADSGSVFAKVATDAECAEPLKVLDGRGWLPSSVQGLNVLCLAAAGGWQSILYASAGANVTVVDISPSMLDLDRREAERRQLKVRTLEASMDDLSELAEATFDIVHQPVSTCYVANLAAVYAEISRVLKDGGLYISQHKQPTSLQIIGRTERQNYVIGTSYYHQGPLPPATDTSYREPGATEFMHRWEQLVGGLCRAGFVIEDLSEPYRGDPTAAPGDYHHRGWFVAPYLRMKARRIPRATQPVPASSKLWMPQ
;
A
#
# COMPACT_ATOMS: atom_id res chain seq x y z
N MET A 1 -18.75 -6.60 14.73
CA MET A 1 -17.87 -7.24 13.72
C MET A 1 -16.53 -6.53 13.82
N SER A 2 -15.38 -7.23 13.79
CA SER A 2 -14.08 -6.56 13.81
C SER A 2 -13.87 -5.80 12.48
N PHE A 3 -13.06 -4.73 12.50
CA PHE A 3 -12.73 -3.99 11.27
C PHE A 3 -12.05 -4.89 10.23
N LEU A 4 -11.27 -5.88 10.66
CA LEU A 4 -10.65 -6.87 9.78
C LEU A 4 -11.70 -7.65 8.99
N ASN A 5 -12.73 -8.18 9.66
CA ASN A 5 -13.81 -8.93 9.02
C ASN A 5 -14.64 -8.03 8.09
N GLN A 6 -14.84 -6.77 8.47
CA GLN A 6 -15.52 -5.79 7.61
C GLN A 6 -14.73 -5.52 6.34
N ASN A 7 -13.41 -5.27 6.46
CA ASN A 7 -12.52 -5.05 5.31
C ASN A 7 -12.45 -6.30 4.42
N LYS A 8 -12.31 -7.50 5.01
CA LYS A 8 -12.36 -8.76 4.25
C LYS A 8 -13.65 -8.89 3.44
N ALA A 9 -14.81 -8.62 4.05
CA ALA A 9 -16.09 -8.68 3.35
C ALA A 9 -16.18 -7.63 2.21
N ALA A 10 -15.73 -6.39 2.46
CA ALA A 10 -15.72 -5.33 1.45
C ALA A 10 -14.85 -5.70 0.24
N TRP A 11 -13.64 -6.21 0.46
CA TRP A 11 -12.73 -6.60 -0.62
C TRP A 11 -13.22 -7.85 -1.37
N ASN A 12 -13.86 -8.82 -0.69
CA ASN A 12 -14.55 -9.94 -1.37
C ASN A 12 -15.63 -9.41 -2.30
N GLN A 13 -16.48 -8.50 -1.82
CA GLN A 13 -17.56 -7.91 -2.64
C GLN A 13 -17.01 -7.13 -3.84
N LEU A 14 -15.90 -6.41 -3.69
CA LEU A 14 -15.23 -5.70 -4.79
C LEU A 14 -14.68 -6.68 -5.84
N ALA A 15 -14.12 -7.82 -5.43
CA ALA A 15 -13.68 -8.87 -6.34
C ALA A 15 -14.86 -9.47 -7.11
N ASP A 16 -15.93 -9.86 -6.40
CA ASP A 16 -17.10 -10.53 -6.96
C ASP A 16 -17.89 -9.62 -7.92
N SER A 17 -17.88 -8.29 -7.68
CA SER A 17 -18.54 -7.30 -8.55
C SER A 17 -17.74 -6.89 -9.79
N GLY A 18 -16.52 -7.38 -9.98
CA GLY A 18 -15.65 -6.98 -11.08
C GLY A 18 -15.20 -5.51 -11.01
N SER A 19 -14.99 -5.01 -9.80
CA SER A 19 -14.49 -3.66 -9.55
C SER A 19 -13.18 -3.36 -10.29
N VAL A 20 -12.88 -2.08 -10.51
CA VAL A 20 -11.58 -1.65 -11.06
C VAL A 20 -10.37 -2.12 -10.25
N PHE A 21 -10.57 -2.40 -8.95
CA PHE A 21 -9.57 -2.96 -8.05
C PHE A 21 -9.33 -4.47 -8.24
N ALA A 22 -10.24 -5.15 -8.96
CA ALA A 22 -10.17 -6.59 -9.29
C ALA A 22 -9.76 -6.84 -10.74
N LYS A 23 -9.17 -5.83 -11.40
CA LYS A 23 -8.72 -5.92 -12.78
C LYS A 23 -7.39 -6.67 -12.85
N VAL A 24 -7.37 -7.84 -13.49
CA VAL A 24 -6.17 -8.65 -13.73
C VAL A 24 -5.25 -8.02 -14.78
N ALA A 25 -3.97 -8.42 -14.79
CA ALA A 25 -3.01 -7.97 -15.78
C ALA A 25 -3.38 -8.43 -17.20
N THR A 26 -3.29 -7.52 -18.15
CA THR A 26 -3.53 -7.79 -19.57
C THR A 26 -2.29 -8.44 -20.21
N ASP A 27 -2.47 -9.04 -21.40
CA ASP A 27 -1.36 -9.66 -22.14
C ASP A 27 -0.35 -8.60 -22.59
N ALA A 28 -0.82 -7.41 -22.96
CA ALA A 28 0.05 -6.29 -23.32
C ALA A 28 0.90 -5.79 -22.13
N GLU A 29 0.33 -5.74 -20.93
CA GLU A 29 1.07 -5.37 -19.71
C GLU A 29 2.10 -6.45 -19.35
N CYS A 30 1.76 -7.73 -19.53
CA CYS A 30 2.67 -8.85 -19.27
C CYS A 30 3.82 -8.95 -20.28
N ALA A 31 3.72 -8.34 -21.46
CA ALA A 31 4.80 -8.29 -22.44
C ALA A 31 5.94 -7.33 -21.99
N GLU A 32 5.63 -6.28 -21.23
CA GLU A 32 6.61 -5.32 -20.69
C GLU A 32 6.36 -5.08 -19.18
N PRO A 33 6.43 -6.13 -18.34
CA PRO A 33 5.89 -6.08 -16.98
C PRO A 33 6.60 -5.08 -16.08
N LEU A 34 7.93 -4.95 -16.16
CA LEU A 34 8.68 -3.98 -15.34
C LEU A 34 8.40 -2.54 -15.74
N LYS A 35 8.17 -2.25 -17.01
CA LYS A 35 7.79 -0.92 -17.48
C LYS A 35 6.44 -0.48 -16.91
N VAL A 36 5.52 -1.43 -16.73
CA VAL A 36 4.20 -1.19 -16.14
C VAL A 36 4.27 -1.04 -14.63
N LEU A 37 5.04 -1.91 -13.95
CA LEU A 37 5.22 -1.88 -12.50
C LEU A 37 6.00 -0.68 -12.00
N ASP A 38 7.00 -0.24 -12.78
CA ASP A 38 8.03 0.70 -12.34
C ASP A 38 8.10 1.97 -13.20
N GLY A 39 7.04 2.72 -13.21
CA GLY A 39 7.02 4.01 -13.91
C GLY A 39 8.00 5.07 -13.34
N ARG A 40 8.77 4.74 -12.28
CA ARG A 40 9.72 5.64 -11.63
C ARG A 40 11.18 5.18 -11.67
N GLY A 41 11.46 3.97 -12.13
CA GLY A 41 12.80 3.40 -12.12
C GLY A 41 13.30 3.05 -10.70
N TRP A 42 12.40 2.60 -9.83
CA TRP A 42 12.73 2.24 -8.45
C TRP A 42 13.11 0.76 -8.29
N LEU A 43 12.63 -0.08 -9.19
CA LEU A 43 12.98 -1.50 -9.21
C LEU A 43 14.38 -1.71 -9.82
N PRO A 44 15.04 -2.82 -9.51
CA PRO A 44 16.23 -3.23 -10.25
C PRO A 44 15.87 -3.51 -11.73
N SER A 45 16.87 -3.40 -12.62
CA SER A 45 16.69 -3.63 -14.06
C SER A 45 16.17 -5.02 -14.42
N SER A 46 16.31 -5.99 -13.50
CA SER A 46 15.74 -7.33 -13.60
C SER A 46 15.30 -7.80 -12.23
N VAL A 47 14.17 -8.47 -12.18
CA VAL A 47 13.65 -9.18 -10.98
C VAL A 47 13.69 -10.71 -11.15
N GLN A 48 14.33 -11.19 -12.22
CA GLN A 48 14.46 -12.62 -12.52
C GLN A 48 15.06 -13.36 -11.32
N GLY A 49 14.31 -14.36 -10.81
CA GLY A 49 14.71 -15.19 -9.68
C GLY A 49 14.68 -14.50 -8.30
N LEU A 50 14.35 -13.21 -8.21
CA LEU A 50 14.18 -12.53 -6.93
C LEU A 50 12.89 -13.01 -6.23
N ASN A 51 12.92 -13.10 -4.91
CA ASN A 51 11.74 -13.38 -4.10
C ASN A 51 10.99 -12.07 -3.86
N VAL A 52 9.79 -11.95 -4.38
CA VAL A 52 8.94 -10.76 -4.29
C VAL A 52 7.69 -11.06 -3.47
N LEU A 53 7.43 -10.25 -2.46
CA LEU A 53 6.17 -10.24 -1.73
C LEU A 53 5.28 -9.10 -2.25
N CYS A 54 4.15 -9.46 -2.84
CA CYS A 54 3.04 -8.56 -3.15
C CYS A 54 2.14 -8.51 -1.92
N LEU A 55 2.25 -7.45 -1.10
CA LEU A 55 1.59 -7.38 0.20
C LEU A 55 0.31 -6.55 0.12
N ALA A 56 -0.83 -7.17 0.50
CA ALA A 56 -2.17 -6.59 0.34
C ALA A 56 -2.38 -6.06 -1.09
N ALA A 57 -2.05 -6.90 -2.07
CA ALA A 57 -1.95 -6.56 -3.47
C ALA A 57 -2.58 -7.63 -4.38
N ALA A 58 -3.50 -8.42 -3.84
CA ALA A 58 -4.22 -9.43 -4.60
C ALA A 58 -5.16 -8.80 -5.64
N GLY A 59 -5.67 -9.60 -6.56
CA GLY A 59 -6.50 -9.18 -7.67
C GLY A 59 -5.89 -9.51 -9.04
N GLY A 60 -4.74 -10.20 -9.09
CA GLY A 60 -4.16 -10.74 -10.32
C GLY A 60 -3.50 -9.69 -11.22
N TRP A 61 -3.13 -8.52 -10.70
CA TRP A 61 -2.40 -7.52 -11.48
C TRP A 61 -0.91 -7.49 -11.12
N GLN A 62 -0.59 -7.10 -9.89
CA GLN A 62 0.80 -6.89 -9.48
C GLN A 62 1.60 -8.20 -9.46
N SER A 63 1.02 -9.26 -8.89
CA SER A 63 1.63 -10.58 -8.78
C SER A 63 1.94 -11.18 -10.13
N ILE A 64 1.00 -11.08 -11.07
CA ILE A 64 1.14 -11.62 -12.41
C ILE A 64 2.21 -10.88 -13.19
N LEU A 65 2.31 -9.56 -13.05
CA LEU A 65 3.36 -8.78 -13.69
C LEU A 65 4.75 -9.17 -13.15
N TYR A 66 4.91 -9.33 -11.84
CA TYR A 66 6.17 -9.81 -11.27
C TYR A 66 6.51 -11.23 -11.70
N ALA A 67 5.53 -12.13 -11.73
CA ALA A 67 5.74 -13.50 -12.19
C ALA A 67 6.09 -13.56 -13.68
N SER A 68 5.46 -12.70 -14.51
CA SER A 68 5.80 -12.54 -15.94
C SER A 68 7.21 -11.99 -16.14
N ALA A 69 7.71 -11.19 -15.21
CA ALA A 69 9.09 -10.70 -15.18
C ALA A 69 10.10 -11.74 -14.64
N GLY A 70 9.64 -12.96 -14.29
CA GLY A 70 10.48 -14.06 -13.81
C GLY A 70 10.81 -14.06 -12.32
N ALA A 71 10.11 -13.28 -11.51
CA ALA A 71 10.26 -13.31 -10.06
C ALA A 71 9.61 -14.55 -9.43
N ASN A 72 10.09 -14.95 -8.25
CA ASN A 72 9.43 -15.90 -7.35
C ASN A 72 8.41 -15.12 -6.50
N VAL A 73 7.13 -15.22 -6.83
CA VAL A 73 6.10 -14.35 -6.25
C VAL A 73 5.33 -15.04 -5.13
N THR A 74 5.19 -14.32 -4.01
CA THR A 74 4.21 -14.60 -2.97
C THR A 74 3.24 -13.42 -2.88
N VAL A 75 1.94 -13.69 -2.83
CA VAL A 75 0.88 -12.70 -2.61
C VAL A 75 0.25 -12.95 -1.25
N VAL A 76 0.12 -11.91 -0.45
CA VAL A 76 -0.62 -11.94 0.82
C VAL A 76 -1.77 -10.96 0.75
N ASP A 77 -2.97 -11.42 1.08
CA ASP A 77 -4.16 -10.59 1.18
C ASP A 77 -5.15 -11.18 2.18
N ILE A 78 -6.03 -10.36 2.75
CA ILE A 78 -7.10 -10.82 3.64
C ILE A 78 -8.30 -11.37 2.88
N SER A 79 -8.44 -11.06 1.59
CA SER A 79 -9.58 -11.41 0.75
C SER A 79 -9.31 -12.69 -0.05
N PRO A 80 -9.95 -13.82 0.28
CA PRO A 80 -9.86 -15.03 -0.52
C PRO A 80 -10.38 -14.84 -1.95
N SER A 81 -11.43 -14.04 -2.18
CA SER A 81 -11.94 -13.74 -3.53
C SER A 81 -10.92 -12.99 -4.38
N MET A 82 -10.17 -12.04 -3.79
CA MET A 82 -9.06 -11.38 -4.48
C MET A 82 -7.92 -12.35 -4.80
N LEU A 83 -7.52 -13.22 -3.85
CA LEU A 83 -6.49 -14.25 -4.06
C LEU A 83 -6.89 -15.28 -5.13
N ASP A 84 -8.19 -15.55 -5.29
CA ASP A 84 -8.67 -16.44 -6.35
C ASP A 84 -8.45 -15.85 -7.75
N LEU A 85 -8.48 -14.53 -7.91
CA LEU A 85 -8.11 -13.88 -9.17
C LEU A 85 -6.63 -14.12 -9.50
N ASP A 86 -5.73 -14.03 -8.51
CA ASP A 86 -4.31 -14.35 -8.70
C ASP A 86 -4.10 -15.79 -9.12
N ARG A 87 -4.77 -16.76 -8.45
CA ARG A 87 -4.65 -18.18 -8.76
C ARG A 87 -5.12 -18.49 -10.17
N ARG A 88 -6.32 -18.02 -10.55
CA ARG A 88 -6.91 -18.24 -11.88
C ARG A 88 -6.06 -17.64 -12.98
N GLU A 89 -5.56 -16.43 -12.77
CA GLU A 89 -4.74 -15.74 -13.77
C GLU A 89 -3.34 -16.37 -13.90
N ALA A 90 -2.74 -16.79 -12.79
CA ALA A 90 -1.48 -17.55 -12.79
C ALA A 90 -1.64 -18.88 -13.52
N GLU A 91 -2.71 -19.64 -13.26
CA GLU A 91 -3.01 -20.90 -13.94
C GLU A 91 -3.21 -20.68 -15.46
N ARG A 92 -4.02 -19.69 -15.84
CA ARG A 92 -4.26 -19.33 -17.25
C ARG A 92 -2.97 -19.05 -18.00
N ARG A 93 -1.98 -18.44 -17.34
CA ARG A 93 -0.68 -18.05 -17.93
C ARG A 93 0.43 -19.06 -17.67
N GLN A 94 0.14 -20.16 -16.99
CA GLN A 94 1.14 -21.17 -16.60
C GLN A 94 2.28 -20.57 -15.75
N LEU A 95 1.96 -19.54 -14.95
CA LEU A 95 2.88 -18.89 -14.00
C LEU A 95 2.75 -19.53 -12.61
N LYS A 96 3.81 -19.40 -11.81
CA LYS A 96 3.81 -19.86 -10.41
C LYS A 96 3.68 -18.67 -9.48
N VAL A 97 2.57 -18.60 -8.75
CA VAL A 97 2.32 -17.58 -7.71
C VAL A 97 1.85 -18.30 -6.45
N ARG A 98 2.56 -18.09 -5.35
CA ARG A 98 2.12 -18.54 -4.03
C ARG A 98 1.14 -17.51 -3.47
N THR A 99 -0.04 -17.96 -3.03
CA THR A 99 -1.03 -17.11 -2.36
C THR A 99 -1.16 -17.50 -0.90
N LEU A 100 -1.28 -16.50 -0.02
CA LEU A 100 -1.47 -16.68 1.42
C LEU A 100 -2.57 -15.73 1.92
N GLU A 101 -3.59 -16.28 2.56
CA GLU A 101 -4.64 -15.48 3.22
C GLU A 101 -4.17 -15.09 4.61
N ALA A 102 -3.75 -13.83 4.76
CA ALA A 102 -3.29 -13.28 6.04
C ALA A 102 -3.48 -11.76 6.08
N SER A 103 -3.48 -11.18 7.28
CA SER A 103 -3.42 -9.74 7.47
C SER A 103 -1.98 -9.24 7.31
N MET A 104 -1.81 -8.03 6.76
CA MET A 104 -0.50 -7.43 6.55
C MET A 104 0.27 -7.12 7.85
N ASP A 105 -0.40 -7.10 8.98
CA ASP A 105 0.18 -6.91 10.32
C ASP A 105 0.46 -8.24 11.05
N ASP A 106 0.20 -9.38 10.40
CA ASP A 106 0.54 -10.73 10.88
C ASP A 106 1.01 -11.59 9.70
N LEU A 107 2.31 -11.63 9.47
CA LEU A 107 2.97 -12.45 8.45
C LEU A 107 3.71 -13.64 9.07
N SER A 108 3.26 -14.13 10.21
CA SER A 108 3.92 -15.21 10.99
C SER A 108 4.17 -16.50 10.21
N GLU A 109 3.36 -16.78 9.16
CA GLU A 109 3.56 -17.92 8.25
C GLU A 109 4.71 -17.73 7.25
N LEU A 110 5.27 -16.52 7.16
CA LEU A 110 6.42 -16.22 6.30
C LEU A 110 7.71 -16.19 7.13
N ALA A 111 8.73 -16.89 6.65
CA ALA A 111 10.04 -16.90 7.30
C ALA A 111 10.69 -15.51 7.22
N GLU A 112 11.53 -15.20 8.21
CA GLU A 112 12.33 -13.98 8.22
C GLU A 112 13.38 -13.97 7.08
N ALA A 113 13.80 -12.77 6.67
CA ALA A 113 14.85 -12.55 5.67
C ALA A 113 14.68 -13.37 4.37
N THR A 114 13.42 -13.51 3.92
CA THR A 114 13.08 -14.34 2.76
C THR A 114 13.01 -13.52 1.46
N PHE A 115 12.48 -12.28 1.53
CA PHE A 115 12.16 -11.50 0.35
C PHE A 115 13.24 -10.50 0.00
N ASP A 116 13.51 -10.35 -1.29
CA ASP A 116 14.36 -9.31 -1.86
C ASP A 116 13.59 -8.00 -2.03
N ILE A 117 12.31 -8.10 -2.34
CA ILE A 117 11.40 -6.96 -2.56
C ILE A 117 10.08 -7.23 -1.84
N VAL A 118 9.57 -6.22 -1.14
CA VAL A 118 8.16 -6.12 -0.73
C VAL A 118 7.54 -4.94 -1.48
N HIS A 119 6.45 -5.18 -2.22
CA HIS A 119 5.72 -4.14 -2.92
C HIS A 119 4.28 -4.10 -2.42
N GLN A 120 3.89 -2.98 -1.83
CA GLN A 120 2.61 -2.77 -1.19
C GLN A 120 1.87 -1.59 -1.84
N PRO A 121 0.75 -1.82 -2.52
CA PRO A 121 -0.12 -0.75 -3.01
C PRO A 121 -0.83 -0.04 -1.86
N VAL A 122 -1.76 0.86 -2.18
CA VAL A 122 -2.57 1.55 -1.15
C VAL A 122 -3.36 0.54 -0.33
N SER A 123 -2.91 0.30 0.89
CA SER A 123 -3.55 -0.68 1.79
C SER A 123 -3.35 -0.36 3.28
N THR A 124 -2.30 0.35 3.67
CA THR A 124 -2.00 0.63 5.09
C THR A 124 -3.13 1.35 5.83
N CYS A 125 -3.98 2.09 5.12
CA CYS A 125 -5.16 2.72 5.70
C CYS A 125 -6.23 1.73 6.21
N TYR A 126 -6.13 0.44 5.89
CA TYR A 126 -7.09 -0.57 6.34
C TYR A 126 -6.69 -1.29 7.63
N VAL A 127 -5.56 -0.95 8.23
CA VAL A 127 -5.12 -1.47 9.52
C VAL A 127 -4.98 -0.36 10.56
N ALA A 128 -5.28 -0.68 11.81
CA ALA A 128 -5.16 0.27 12.92
C ALA A 128 -3.70 0.43 13.37
N ASN A 129 -2.89 -0.64 13.30
CA ASN A 129 -1.52 -0.69 13.82
C ASN A 129 -0.49 -0.74 12.69
N LEU A 130 -0.13 0.41 12.15
CA LEU A 130 0.89 0.52 11.11
C LEU A 130 2.29 0.08 11.58
N ALA A 131 2.59 0.23 12.87
CA ALA A 131 3.88 -0.20 13.41
C ALA A 131 4.07 -1.73 13.34
N ALA A 132 3.01 -2.51 13.56
CA ALA A 132 3.04 -3.96 13.38
C ALA A 132 3.30 -4.34 11.90
N VAL A 133 2.65 -3.64 10.95
CA VAL A 133 2.89 -3.85 9.52
C VAL A 133 4.36 -3.62 9.17
N TYR A 134 4.94 -2.53 9.62
CA TYR A 134 6.35 -2.22 9.33
C TYR A 134 7.32 -3.19 10.02
N ALA A 135 6.99 -3.66 11.22
CA ALA A 135 7.77 -4.68 11.91
C ALA A 135 7.79 -6.00 11.11
N GLU A 136 6.63 -6.45 10.62
CA GLU A 136 6.53 -7.66 9.80
C GLU A 136 7.25 -7.51 8.46
N ILE A 137 7.07 -6.39 7.74
CA ILE A 137 7.82 -6.11 6.50
C ILE A 137 9.33 -6.12 6.77
N SER A 138 9.78 -5.48 7.85
CA SER A 138 11.19 -5.48 8.27
C SER A 138 11.70 -6.90 8.58
N ARG A 139 10.87 -7.75 9.19
CA ARG A 139 11.23 -9.12 9.53
C ARG A 139 11.40 -10.00 8.29
N VAL A 140 10.46 -9.94 7.36
CA VAL A 140 10.45 -10.82 6.18
C VAL A 140 11.41 -10.39 5.07
N LEU A 141 11.80 -9.10 5.03
CA LEU A 141 12.81 -8.61 4.09
C LEU A 141 14.22 -9.06 4.49
N LYS A 142 15.02 -9.39 3.49
CA LYS A 142 16.47 -9.55 3.62
C LYS A 142 17.12 -8.23 4.00
N ASP A 143 18.31 -8.28 4.59
CA ASP A 143 19.15 -7.09 4.76
C ASP A 143 19.47 -6.48 3.38
N GLY A 144 19.29 -5.17 3.24
CA GLY A 144 19.39 -4.48 1.95
C GLY A 144 18.18 -4.65 1.03
N GLY A 145 17.15 -5.39 1.45
CA GLY A 145 15.93 -5.60 0.69
C GLY A 145 15.14 -4.30 0.44
N LEU A 146 14.42 -4.27 -0.65
CA LEU A 146 13.68 -3.11 -1.13
C LEU A 146 12.21 -3.16 -0.68
N TYR A 147 11.73 -2.07 -0.11
CA TYR A 147 10.31 -1.84 0.15
C TYR A 147 9.79 -0.70 -0.72
N ILE A 148 8.80 -1.00 -1.55
CA ILE A 148 8.08 0.00 -2.35
C ILE A 148 6.64 0.03 -1.86
N SER A 149 6.14 1.22 -1.56
CA SER A 149 4.79 1.37 -1.04
C SER A 149 4.07 2.61 -1.57
N GLN A 150 2.73 2.54 -1.54
CA GLN A 150 1.86 3.68 -1.75
C GLN A 150 0.87 3.78 -0.60
N HIS A 151 0.70 4.99 -0.07
CA HIS A 151 -0.17 5.26 1.08
C HIS A 151 -1.16 6.37 0.74
N LYS A 152 -2.32 6.39 1.40
CA LYS A 152 -3.20 7.57 1.42
C LYS A 152 -2.53 8.67 2.25
N GLN A 153 -2.49 9.88 1.70
CA GLN A 153 -1.90 11.02 2.37
C GLN A 153 -2.81 11.50 3.51
N PRO A 154 -2.29 11.75 4.73
CA PRO A 154 -3.13 12.07 5.89
C PRO A 154 -3.99 13.32 5.69
N THR A 155 -3.48 14.38 5.07
CA THR A 155 -4.26 15.58 4.79
C THR A 155 -5.46 15.30 3.87
N SER A 156 -5.28 14.40 2.91
CA SER A 156 -6.39 13.94 2.07
C SER A 156 -7.47 13.22 2.88
N LEU A 157 -7.09 12.40 3.85
CA LEU A 157 -8.03 11.67 4.72
C LEU A 157 -8.75 12.58 5.74
N GLN A 158 -8.22 13.78 6.02
CA GLN A 158 -8.88 14.76 6.88
C GLN A 158 -10.06 15.48 6.19
N ILE A 159 -10.17 15.40 4.86
CA ILE A 159 -11.24 16.08 4.12
C ILE A 159 -12.55 15.32 4.34
N ILE A 160 -13.57 16.07 4.80
CA ILE A 160 -14.91 15.53 5.08
C ILE A 160 -15.97 15.94 4.04
N GLY A 161 -15.70 16.97 3.25
CA GLY A 161 -16.65 17.50 2.28
C GLY A 161 -16.19 18.82 1.67
N ARG A 162 -17.15 19.57 1.13
CA ARG A 162 -16.93 20.87 0.50
C ARG A 162 -17.93 21.92 1.03
N THR A 163 -17.51 23.17 1.02
CA THR A 163 -18.40 24.31 1.28
C THR A 163 -19.33 24.57 0.07
N GLU A 164 -20.30 25.46 0.21
CA GLU A 164 -21.11 25.95 -0.89
C GLU A 164 -20.26 26.59 -2.01
N ARG A 165 -19.12 27.19 -1.66
CA ARG A 165 -18.13 27.76 -2.60
C ARG A 165 -17.17 26.71 -3.18
N GLN A 166 -17.44 25.44 -2.98
CA GLN A 166 -16.66 24.30 -3.45
C GLN A 166 -15.24 24.18 -2.88
N ASN A 167 -14.93 24.86 -1.78
CA ASN A 167 -13.66 24.69 -1.05
C ASN A 167 -13.70 23.40 -0.23
N TYR A 168 -12.60 22.64 -0.22
CA TYR A 168 -12.48 21.43 0.59
C TYR A 168 -12.33 21.77 2.07
N VAL A 169 -13.01 20.98 2.92
CA VAL A 169 -13.07 21.19 4.37
C VAL A 169 -12.27 20.12 5.09
N ILE A 170 -11.23 20.55 5.81
CA ILE A 170 -10.53 19.72 6.77
C ILE A 170 -11.40 19.65 8.03
N GLY A 171 -12.02 18.51 8.30
CA GLY A 171 -12.92 18.33 9.45
C GLY A 171 -12.55 17.17 10.36
N THR A 172 -11.74 16.21 9.90
CA THR A 172 -11.19 15.18 10.77
C THR A 172 -9.94 15.72 11.47
N SER A 173 -9.88 15.59 12.81
CA SER A 173 -8.70 15.97 13.58
C SER A 173 -7.45 15.23 13.10
N TYR A 174 -6.31 15.90 12.99
CA TYR A 174 -5.03 15.27 12.65
C TYR A 174 -4.59 14.19 13.66
N TYR A 175 -5.05 14.32 14.90
CA TYR A 175 -4.79 13.36 15.99
C TYR A 175 -5.95 12.39 16.23
N HIS A 176 -6.88 12.30 15.26
CA HIS A 176 -7.97 11.33 15.32
C HIS A 176 -7.42 9.91 15.51
N GLN A 177 -8.06 9.14 16.39
CA GLN A 177 -7.73 7.75 16.66
C GLN A 177 -8.93 6.86 16.31
N GLY A 178 -8.64 5.65 15.86
CA GLY A 178 -9.67 4.70 15.44
C GLY A 178 -10.13 4.87 13.98
N PRO A 179 -11.23 4.22 13.62
CA PRO A 179 -11.80 4.28 12.29
C PRO A 179 -12.18 5.71 11.89
N LEU A 180 -11.89 6.07 10.64
CA LEU A 180 -12.28 7.38 10.12
C LEU A 180 -13.80 7.54 10.13
N PRO A 181 -14.32 8.71 10.54
CA PRO A 181 -15.75 9.00 10.50
C PRO A 181 -16.26 9.06 9.06
N PRO A 182 -17.58 8.92 8.85
CA PRO A 182 -18.20 9.17 7.56
C PRO A 182 -17.87 10.57 7.02
N ALA A 183 -17.69 10.67 5.70
CA ALA A 183 -17.45 11.92 5.01
C ALA A 183 -18.45 12.06 3.85
N THR A 184 -18.82 13.30 3.48
CA THR A 184 -19.68 13.56 2.33
C THR A 184 -18.90 13.51 1.03
N ASP A 185 -17.59 13.82 1.06
CA ASP A 185 -16.68 13.60 -0.05
C ASP A 185 -15.97 12.26 0.12
N THR A 186 -16.37 11.27 -0.65
CA THR A 186 -15.82 9.91 -0.64
C THR A 186 -14.92 9.61 -1.84
N SER A 187 -14.45 10.65 -2.56
CA SER A 187 -13.69 10.49 -3.82
C SER A 187 -12.47 9.56 -3.73
N TYR A 188 -11.88 9.45 -2.54
CA TYR A 188 -10.71 8.59 -2.28
C TYR A 188 -10.98 7.56 -1.16
N ARG A 189 -12.24 7.16 -0.97
CA ARG A 189 -12.67 6.18 0.03
C ARG A 189 -13.32 4.99 -0.66
N GLU A 190 -12.90 3.78 -0.31
CA GLU A 190 -13.48 2.56 -0.87
C GLU A 190 -14.79 2.20 -0.15
N PRO A 191 -15.88 1.96 -0.90
CA PRO A 191 -17.18 1.62 -0.32
C PRO A 191 -17.11 0.38 0.59
N GLY A 192 -17.67 0.50 1.79
CA GLY A 192 -17.76 -0.61 2.75
C GLY A 192 -16.47 -0.87 3.56
N ALA A 193 -15.34 -0.32 3.15
CA ALA A 193 -14.09 -0.49 3.88
C ALA A 193 -14.01 0.43 5.10
N THR A 194 -13.43 -0.10 6.18
CA THR A 194 -13.04 0.67 7.36
C THR A 194 -11.63 1.18 7.18
N GLU A 195 -11.44 2.49 7.27
CA GLU A 195 -10.16 3.14 7.09
C GLU A 195 -9.66 3.83 8.35
N PHE A 196 -8.33 3.91 8.47
CA PHE A 196 -7.60 4.60 9.54
C PHE A 196 -6.68 5.65 8.92
N MET A 197 -6.53 6.78 9.60
CA MET A 197 -5.59 7.81 9.21
C MET A 197 -4.27 7.63 9.95
N HIS A 198 -3.20 7.41 9.20
CA HIS A 198 -1.85 7.38 9.74
C HIS A 198 -1.17 8.73 9.49
N ARG A 199 -0.69 9.37 10.57
CA ARG A 199 0.02 10.65 10.50
C ARG A 199 1.40 10.50 9.84
N TRP A 200 1.96 11.60 9.37
CA TRP A 200 3.31 11.63 8.80
C TRP A 200 4.36 10.99 9.70
N GLU A 201 4.30 11.24 11.01
CA GLU A 201 5.16 10.61 12.00
C GLU A 201 5.05 9.08 11.98
N GLN A 202 3.84 8.55 11.77
CA GLN A 202 3.62 7.11 11.73
C GLN A 202 4.05 6.53 10.38
N LEU A 203 3.74 7.21 9.26
CA LEU A 203 4.12 6.76 7.91
C LEU A 203 5.64 6.83 7.69
N VAL A 204 6.25 7.97 7.92
CA VAL A 204 7.67 8.21 7.63
C VAL A 204 8.55 7.81 8.82
N GLY A 205 8.29 8.38 9.99
CA GLY A 205 9.07 8.08 11.20
C GLY A 205 8.91 6.64 11.67
N GLY A 206 7.71 6.06 11.54
CA GLY A 206 7.44 4.64 11.84
C GLY A 206 8.28 3.72 10.96
N LEU A 207 8.38 3.99 9.68
CA LEU A 207 9.20 3.22 8.75
C LEU A 207 10.70 3.30 9.10
N CYS A 208 11.20 4.50 9.40
CA CYS A 208 12.60 4.68 9.85
C CYS A 208 12.87 3.90 11.15
N ARG A 209 11.94 3.95 12.13
CA ARG A 209 12.07 3.20 13.40
C ARG A 209 12.02 1.68 13.19
N ALA A 210 11.38 1.20 12.14
CA ALA A 210 11.37 -0.21 11.77
C ALA A 210 12.66 -0.68 11.06
N GLY A 211 13.66 0.20 10.93
CA GLY A 211 14.96 -0.12 10.37
C GLY A 211 15.06 0.06 8.86
N PHE A 212 14.39 1.09 8.33
CA PHE A 212 14.49 1.45 6.91
C PHE A 212 15.15 2.82 6.71
N VAL A 213 15.85 2.96 5.62
CA VAL A 213 16.25 4.25 5.03
C VAL A 213 15.32 4.53 3.86
N ILE A 214 14.69 5.69 3.86
CA ILE A 214 13.88 6.15 2.74
C ILE A 214 14.83 6.71 1.67
N GLU A 215 14.84 6.06 0.49
CA GLU A 215 15.70 6.46 -0.63
C GLU A 215 15.01 7.49 -1.53
N ASP A 216 13.68 7.43 -1.64
CA ASP A 216 12.88 8.39 -2.41
C ASP A 216 11.44 8.46 -1.90
N LEU A 217 10.81 9.61 -2.09
CA LEU A 217 9.43 9.89 -1.74
C LEU A 217 8.80 10.71 -2.86
N SER A 218 7.59 10.35 -3.28
CA SER A 218 6.90 11.11 -4.30
C SER A 218 5.40 11.15 -4.07
N GLU A 219 4.78 12.24 -4.48
CA GLU A 219 3.34 12.40 -4.52
C GLU A 219 2.87 12.31 -5.97
N PRO A 220 2.16 11.23 -6.37
CA PRO A 220 1.67 11.12 -7.73
C PRO A 220 0.71 12.25 -8.04
N TYR A 221 0.99 12.99 -9.11
CA TYR A 221 0.09 14.02 -9.58
C TYR A 221 -1.24 13.42 -10.04
N ARG A 222 -2.33 13.84 -9.42
CA ARG A 222 -3.70 13.36 -9.68
C ARG A 222 -4.69 14.52 -9.88
N GLY A 223 -4.17 15.74 -10.02
CA GLY A 223 -4.98 16.93 -10.14
C GLY A 223 -5.33 17.26 -11.58
N ASP A 224 -6.54 17.84 -11.77
CA ASP A 224 -6.95 18.51 -13.00
C ASP A 224 -7.70 19.78 -12.61
N PRO A 225 -7.16 20.97 -12.93
CA PRO A 225 -7.81 22.25 -12.60
C PRO A 225 -9.13 22.46 -13.36
N THR A 226 -9.39 21.71 -14.43
CA THR A 226 -10.60 21.81 -15.25
C THR A 226 -11.67 20.80 -14.84
N ALA A 227 -11.34 19.84 -13.97
CA ALA A 227 -12.30 18.87 -13.48
C ALA A 227 -13.42 19.52 -12.67
N ALA A 228 -14.63 18.96 -12.78
CA ALA A 228 -15.78 19.47 -12.05
C ALA A 228 -15.63 19.25 -10.53
N PRO A 229 -16.11 20.20 -9.69
CA PRO A 229 -16.17 20.00 -8.25
C PRO A 229 -16.90 18.70 -7.88
N GLY A 230 -16.24 17.81 -7.11
CA GLY A 230 -16.75 16.48 -6.75
C GLY A 230 -16.10 15.34 -7.52
N ASP A 231 -15.45 15.64 -8.64
CA ASP A 231 -14.56 14.67 -9.28
C ASP A 231 -13.29 14.49 -8.46
N TYR A 232 -12.75 13.27 -8.48
CA TYR A 232 -11.53 12.96 -7.72
C TYR A 232 -10.30 13.72 -8.24
N HIS A 233 -10.23 14.06 -9.53
CA HIS A 233 -9.17 14.89 -10.09
C HIS A 233 -9.28 16.35 -9.63
N HIS A 234 -10.51 16.88 -9.46
CA HIS A 234 -10.70 18.21 -8.88
C HIS A 234 -10.16 18.25 -7.45
N ARG A 235 -10.45 17.23 -6.62
CA ARG A 235 -9.91 17.15 -5.28
C ARG A 235 -8.38 16.97 -5.29
N GLY A 236 -7.87 16.14 -6.21
CA GLY A 236 -6.44 15.89 -6.40
C GLY A 236 -5.64 17.14 -6.80
N TRP A 237 -6.31 18.18 -7.33
CA TRP A 237 -5.69 19.46 -7.63
C TRP A 237 -5.34 20.26 -6.36
N PHE A 238 -6.16 20.14 -5.31
CA PHE A 238 -5.96 20.89 -4.06
C PHE A 238 -5.16 20.12 -3.02
N VAL A 239 -5.27 18.80 -3.03
CA VAL A 239 -4.61 17.93 -2.03
C VAL A 239 -4.15 16.66 -2.70
N ALA A 240 -2.84 16.39 -2.62
CA ALA A 240 -2.30 15.13 -3.11
C ALA A 240 -2.97 13.94 -2.36
N PRO A 241 -3.61 13.00 -3.07
CA PRO A 241 -4.31 11.91 -2.40
C PRO A 241 -3.38 10.82 -1.88
N TYR A 242 -2.23 10.66 -2.52
CA TYR A 242 -1.32 9.55 -2.29
C TYR A 242 0.12 10.01 -2.11
N LEU A 243 0.84 9.18 -1.38
CA LEU A 243 2.27 9.23 -1.16
C LEU A 243 2.87 7.89 -1.60
N ARG A 244 3.95 7.92 -2.37
CA ARG A 244 4.77 6.74 -2.68
C ARG A 244 6.11 6.84 -2.00
N MET A 245 6.60 5.73 -1.47
CA MET A 245 7.92 5.64 -0.85
C MET A 245 8.72 4.49 -1.42
N LYS A 246 10.01 4.76 -1.64
CA LYS A 246 11.06 3.77 -1.86
C LYS A 246 11.93 3.73 -0.63
N ALA A 247 12.02 2.58 0.01
CA ALA A 247 12.81 2.43 1.23
C ALA A 247 13.64 1.15 1.19
N ARG A 248 14.77 1.18 1.86
CA ARG A 248 15.69 0.05 1.94
C ARG A 248 15.87 -0.41 3.37
N ARG A 249 15.75 -1.71 3.58
CA ARG A 249 16.01 -2.35 4.85
C ARG A 249 17.49 -2.24 5.18
N ILE A 250 17.85 -1.55 6.27
CA ILE A 250 19.24 -1.50 6.74
C ILE A 250 19.65 -2.82 7.40
N PRO A 251 20.92 -3.26 7.29
CA PRO A 251 21.40 -4.45 7.95
C PRO A 251 21.13 -4.41 9.46
N ARG A 252 20.67 -5.52 10.05
CA ARG A 252 20.33 -5.59 11.47
C ARG A 252 21.48 -5.21 12.39
N ALA A 253 22.70 -5.54 12.02
CA ALA A 253 23.91 -5.20 12.78
C ALA A 253 24.23 -3.70 12.83
N THR A 254 23.63 -2.92 11.91
CA THR A 254 23.85 -1.45 11.80
C THR A 254 22.64 -0.63 12.22
N GLN A 255 21.57 -1.28 12.72
CA GLN A 255 20.42 -0.55 13.22
C GLN A 255 20.83 0.31 14.42
N PRO A 256 20.52 1.61 14.41
CA PRO A 256 20.81 2.44 15.57
C PRO A 256 20.06 1.90 16.79
N VAL A 257 20.77 1.68 17.87
CA VAL A 257 20.14 1.50 19.18
C VAL A 257 19.25 2.70 19.43
N PRO A 258 17.97 2.53 19.81
CA PRO A 258 17.11 3.67 20.10
C PRO A 258 17.80 4.55 21.13
N ALA A 259 18.28 5.70 20.69
CA ALA A 259 18.88 6.65 21.60
C ALA A 259 17.76 7.16 22.52
N SER A 260 17.91 7.00 23.80
CA SER A 260 17.11 7.70 24.82
C SER A 260 17.48 9.20 24.83
N SER A 261 17.58 9.80 23.64
CA SER A 261 17.92 11.20 23.52
C SER A 261 16.67 12.04 23.74
N LYS A 262 16.62 12.72 24.86
CA LYS A 262 15.79 13.91 24.98
C LYS A 262 16.35 14.92 23.97
N LEU A 263 15.77 14.96 22.77
CA LEU A 263 15.99 16.08 21.86
C LEU A 263 15.59 17.34 22.62
N TRP A 264 16.57 18.23 22.86
CA TRP A 264 16.28 19.53 23.42
C TRP A 264 15.41 20.29 22.41
N MET A 265 14.21 20.62 22.81
CA MET A 265 13.29 21.50 22.08
C MET A 265 13.28 22.84 22.81
N PRO A 266 13.60 23.97 22.16
CA PRO A 266 13.36 25.29 22.75
C PRO A 266 11.87 25.45 23.07
N GLN A 267 11.57 25.96 24.28
CA GLN A 267 10.20 26.30 24.64
C GLN A 267 9.75 27.57 23.94
#